data_4d6c4bd9456c5e2f9ad6fec67fcb0e5f
#
_entry.id   4d6c4bd9456c5e2f9ad6fec67fcb0e5f
#
_cell.length_a   1.000
_cell.length_b   1.000
_cell.length_c   1.000
_cell.angle_alpha   90.00
_cell.angle_beta   90.00
_cell.angle_gamma   90.00
#
_symmetry.space_group_name_H-M   'P 1'
#
loop_
_entity.id
_entity.type
_entity.pdbx_description
1 polymer ?
#
loop_
_entity_poly.entity_id
_entity_poly.type
_entity_poly.pdbx_seq_one_letter_code
_entity_poly.pdbx_strand_id
1 'polypeptide(L)'
;MRVYFRFALDSVLCNRRRVLLTVAIIAVGVASLVGIQTAVAVLAGRVAGSLGKLGASLFTIQAKEDAQPITLRQAQDFTAPFRSDIPLPSQKNARSTEYHPLHSAFSIWSLRNKRAQVRCGAAATDPVVRVIACDAQYLVVQGVGVSVGRNFSEREVEERQAVALIGENVRKKLFGSQDGVGEQITCGSGRYRVVGVIDRQGSMFGESLDGALLVPIDGAPVSWCVTVRSSGGGSLSAAAAGAGGRMAAARRLPPGAKPDFEIVQADTTQALFEALRQKLSLVALAIGLVTMLGASIGLMNSLLVSVKERTREIGTRRALGARARDIAGQFLMESVLIGQAGNVAGTVLGLAFGGLTAWALDGRFTVPWAWLIAALLLSLVVSLVSGLLPARRAAALDPVEALRSF
;
A
#
# COMPACT_ATOMS: atom_id res chain seq x y z
N MET A 1 -11.35 40.94 -18.02
CA MET A 1 -10.68 39.62 -17.88
C MET A 1 -10.21 39.01 -19.21
N ARG A 2 -11.05 38.91 -20.25
CA ARG A 2 -10.64 38.29 -21.55
C ARG A 2 -9.43 38.96 -22.21
N VAL A 3 -9.29 40.28 -22.09
CA VAL A 3 -8.17 41.05 -22.67
C VAL A 3 -6.86 40.74 -21.96
N TYR A 4 -6.85 40.68 -20.63
CA TYR A 4 -5.65 40.34 -19.85
C TYR A 4 -5.14 38.93 -20.11
N PHE A 5 -6.08 37.96 -20.30
CA PHE A 5 -5.76 36.57 -20.62
C PHE A 5 -5.05 36.44 -21.97
N ARG A 6 -5.51 37.14 -23.02
CA ARG A 6 -4.85 37.13 -24.34
C ARG A 6 -3.44 37.74 -24.28
N PHE A 7 -3.29 38.88 -23.65
CA PHE A 7 -1.97 39.52 -23.48
C PHE A 7 -1.00 38.67 -22.67
N ALA A 8 -1.47 37.97 -21.62
CA ALA A 8 -0.64 37.04 -20.84
C ALA A 8 -0.22 35.84 -21.68
N LEU A 9 -1.10 35.29 -22.53
CA LEU A 9 -0.81 34.18 -23.43
C LEU A 9 0.24 34.57 -24.48
N ASP A 10 0.10 35.74 -25.13
CA ASP A 10 1.08 36.24 -26.11
C ASP A 10 2.44 36.48 -25.47
N SER A 11 2.46 37.02 -24.23
CA SER A 11 3.63 37.23 -23.42
C SER A 11 4.40 35.94 -23.11
N VAL A 12 3.67 34.88 -22.73
CA VAL A 12 4.20 33.51 -22.47
C VAL A 12 4.83 32.90 -23.72
N LEU A 13 4.25 33.16 -24.89
CA LEU A 13 4.72 32.64 -26.17
C LEU A 13 5.97 33.34 -26.71
N CYS A 14 6.21 34.62 -26.36
CA CYS A 14 7.40 35.39 -26.81
C CYS A 14 8.71 34.88 -26.19
N ASN A 15 8.73 34.48 -24.91
CA ASN A 15 9.92 34.01 -24.20
C ASN A 15 9.90 32.52 -23.85
N ARG A 16 9.67 31.69 -24.86
CA ARG A 16 9.40 30.24 -24.69
C ARG A 16 10.43 29.51 -23.83
N ARG A 17 11.73 29.74 -24.02
CA ARG A 17 12.78 29.01 -23.28
C ARG A 17 12.73 29.25 -21.78
N ARG A 18 12.55 30.52 -21.36
CA ARG A 18 12.50 30.92 -19.94
C ARG A 18 11.22 30.41 -19.28
N VAL A 19 10.08 30.59 -19.96
CA VAL A 19 8.78 30.09 -19.47
C VAL A 19 8.80 28.58 -19.35
N LEU A 20 9.33 27.86 -20.34
CA LEU A 20 9.42 26.40 -20.31
C LEU A 20 10.29 25.91 -19.14
N LEU A 21 11.41 26.58 -18.86
CA LEU A 21 12.25 26.24 -17.71
C LEU A 21 11.51 26.49 -16.39
N THR A 22 10.79 27.61 -16.26
CA THR A 22 10.01 27.90 -15.06
C THR A 22 8.85 26.91 -14.87
N VAL A 23 8.15 26.58 -15.94
CA VAL A 23 7.10 25.54 -15.97
C VAL A 23 7.68 24.19 -15.57
N ALA A 24 8.87 23.83 -16.07
CA ALA A 24 9.53 22.57 -15.73
C ALA A 24 9.89 22.48 -14.25
N ILE A 25 10.41 23.57 -13.65
CA ILE A 25 10.73 23.60 -12.21
C ILE A 25 9.47 23.40 -11.35
N ILE A 26 8.38 24.10 -11.69
CA ILE A 26 7.10 23.94 -11.00
C ILE A 26 6.55 22.53 -11.21
N ALA A 27 6.65 22.02 -12.44
CA ALA A 27 6.19 20.67 -12.78
C ALA A 27 6.91 19.58 -11.98
N VAL A 28 8.22 19.70 -11.76
CA VAL A 28 8.98 18.77 -10.90
C VAL A 28 8.47 18.83 -9.46
N GLY A 29 8.21 20.02 -8.92
CA GLY A 29 7.66 20.19 -7.57
C GLY A 29 6.30 19.52 -7.39
N VAL A 30 5.39 19.76 -8.34
CA VAL A 30 4.06 19.13 -8.33
C VAL A 30 4.14 17.64 -8.60
N ALA A 31 4.99 17.21 -9.55
CA ALA A 31 5.17 15.79 -9.87
C ALA A 31 5.69 14.99 -8.69
N SER A 32 6.60 15.54 -7.88
CA SER A 32 7.08 14.89 -6.67
C SER A 32 5.96 14.71 -5.65
N LEU A 33 5.15 15.75 -5.41
CA LEU A 33 4.02 15.67 -4.48
C LEU A 33 2.97 14.65 -4.95
N VAL A 34 2.48 14.79 -6.19
CA VAL A 34 1.44 13.93 -6.75
C VAL A 34 1.95 12.51 -6.93
N GLY A 35 3.18 12.33 -7.40
CA GLY A 35 3.79 11.03 -7.67
C GLY A 35 3.96 10.19 -6.40
N ILE A 36 4.51 10.79 -5.32
CA ILE A 36 4.67 10.09 -4.05
C ILE A 36 3.30 9.74 -3.46
N GLN A 37 2.34 10.67 -3.49
CA GLN A 37 0.99 10.42 -2.97
C GLN A 37 0.26 9.33 -3.76
N THR A 38 0.42 9.29 -5.08
CA THR A 38 -0.15 8.22 -5.91
C THR A 38 0.52 6.88 -5.60
N ALA A 39 1.84 6.83 -5.45
CA ALA A 39 2.56 5.63 -5.07
C ALA A 39 2.12 5.11 -3.68
N VAL A 40 1.97 5.99 -2.70
CA VAL A 40 1.45 5.66 -1.36
C VAL A 40 0.01 5.13 -1.44
N ALA A 41 -0.86 5.73 -2.27
CA ALA A 41 -2.23 5.27 -2.46
C ALA A 41 -2.30 3.89 -3.11
N VAL A 42 -1.45 3.61 -4.12
CA VAL A 42 -1.33 2.29 -4.75
C VAL A 42 -0.89 1.24 -3.73
N LEU A 43 0.14 1.55 -2.94
CA LEU A 43 0.65 0.66 -1.90
C LEU A 43 -0.42 0.38 -0.83
N ALA A 44 -1.10 1.43 -0.34
CA ALA A 44 -2.19 1.30 0.63
C ALA A 44 -3.35 0.46 0.09
N GLY A 45 -3.74 0.66 -1.18
CA GLY A 45 -4.78 -0.12 -1.84
C GLY A 45 -4.42 -1.60 -1.97
N ARG A 46 -3.15 -1.91 -2.24
CA ARG A 46 -2.65 -3.28 -2.30
C ARG A 46 -2.68 -3.95 -0.92
N VAL A 47 -2.20 -3.24 0.10
CA VAL A 47 -2.25 -3.70 1.51
C VAL A 47 -3.69 -3.97 1.93
N ALA A 48 -4.59 -2.99 1.74
CA ALA A 48 -6.00 -3.13 2.08
C ALA A 48 -6.68 -4.27 1.30
N GLY A 49 -6.36 -4.45 0.02
CA GLY A 49 -6.89 -5.53 -0.80
C GLY A 49 -6.43 -6.93 -0.33
N SER A 50 -5.20 -7.05 0.13
CA SER A 50 -4.68 -8.31 0.67
C SER A 50 -5.22 -8.61 2.07
N LEU A 51 -5.30 -7.60 2.93
CA LEU A 51 -5.93 -7.71 4.26
C LEU A 51 -7.45 -7.94 4.16
N GLY A 52 -8.11 -7.34 3.17
CA GLY A 52 -9.53 -7.57 2.91
C GLY A 52 -9.85 -9.00 2.46
N LYS A 53 -8.95 -9.67 1.75
CA LYS A 53 -9.07 -11.10 1.42
C LYS A 53 -8.90 -12.00 2.64
N LEU A 54 -8.08 -11.60 3.60
CA LEU A 54 -7.90 -12.30 4.88
C LEU A 54 -9.11 -12.15 5.82
N GLY A 55 -10.03 -11.23 5.52
CA GLY A 55 -11.20 -10.91 6.36
C GLY A 55 -10.83 -10.04 7.56
N ALA A 56 -11.53 -8.92 7.73
CA ALA A 56 -11.32 -7.95 8.83
C ALA A 56 -11.56 -8.51 10.25
N SER A 57 -11.79 -9.81 10.39
CA SER A 57 -12.19 -10.48 11.63
C SER A 57 -11.23 -11.58 12.07
N LEU A 58 -9.95 -11.51 11.65
CA LEU A 58 -8.94 -12.49 12.05
C LEU A 58 -8.06 -11.94 13.17
N PHE A 59 -7.77 -12.80 14.15
CA PHE A 59 -6.68 -12.58 15.08
C PHE A 59 -5.92 -13.89 15.30
N THR A 60 -4.61 -13.77 15.55
CA THR A 60 -3.73 -14.91 15.80
C THR A 60 -3.16 -14.83 17.19
N ILE A 61 -3.21 -15.91 17.94
CA ILE A 61 -2.60 -16.06 19.24
C ILE A 61 -1.26 -16.79 19.06
N GLN A 62 -0.19 -16.18 19.48
CA GLN A 62 1.17 -16.75 19.41
C GLN A 62 1.94 -16.52 20.71
N ALA A 63 2.95 -17.35 20.97
CA ALA A 63 3.83 -17.14 22.12
C ALA A 63 4.68 -15.87 21.88
N LYS A 64 4.98 -15.13 22.95
CA LYS A 64 5.98 -14.06 22.91
C LYS A 64 7.37 -14.63 22.67
N GLU A 65 8.27 -13.83 22.08
CA GLU A 65 9.64 -14.25 21.77
C GLU A 65 10.40 -14.81 22.97
N ASP A 66 10.17 -14.24 24.17
CA ASP A 66 10.84 -14.63 25.41
C ASP A 66 10.03 -15.64 26.25
N ALA A 67 8.90 -16.14 25.74
CA ALA A 67 8.00 -17.00 26.45
C ALA A 67 8.15 -18.47 26.04
N GLN A 68 7.62 -19.37 26.88
CA GLN A 68 7.56 -20.78 26.52
C GLN A 68 6.66 -20.98 25.28
N PRO A 69 7.06 -21.84 24.34
CA PRO A 69 6.26 -22.13 23.14
C PRO A 69 4.89 -22.67 23.52
N ILE A 70 3.86 -22.28 22.76
CA ILE A 70 2.53 -22.88 22.88
C ILE A 70 2.62 -24.32 22.39
N THR A 71 2.26 -25.27 23.24
CA THR A 71 2.26 -26.68 22.86
C THR A 71 1.01 -27.02 22.04
N LEU A 72 1.09 -28.06 21.21
CA LEU A 72 -0.05 -28.54 20.42
C LEU A 72 -1.26 -28.86 21.32
N ARG A 73 -1.03 -29.47 22.50
CA ARG A 73 -2.08 -29.78 23.48
C ARG A 73 -2.80 -28.53 23.96
N GLN A 74 -2.04 -27.47 24.32
CA GLN A 74 -2.63 -26.19 24.73
C GLN A 74 -3.45 -25.53 23.62
N ALA A 75 -2.99 -25.61 22.36
CA ALA A 75 -3.72 -25.12 21.21
C ALA A 75 -5.01 -25.95 20.98
N GLN A 76 -4.95 -27.27 21.15
CA GLN A 76 -6.12 -28.16 21.07
C GLN A 76 -7.11 -27.93 22.22
N ASP A 77 -6.63 -27.77 23.45
CA ASP A 77 -7.48 -27.47 24.64
C ASP A 77 -8.21 -26.13 24.46
N PHE A 78 -7.54 -25.15 23.85
CA PHE A 78 -8.17 -23.88 23.50
C PHE A 78 -9.29 -24.04 22.48
N THR A 79 -9.11 -24.89 21.47
CA THR A 79 -10.06 -25.07 20.35
C THR A 79 -11.15 -26.10 20.63
N ALA A 80 -10.98 -26.96 21.63
CA ALA A 80 -11.91 -28.04 21.98
C ALA A 80 -13.38 -27.58 22.17
N PRO A 81 -13.68 -26.48 22.88
CA PRO A 81 -15.05 -26.02 23.07
C PRO A 81 -15.75 -25.58 21.78
N PHE A 82 -14.98 -25.21 20.74
CA PHE A 82 -15.53 -24.72 19.47
C PHE A 82 -15.77 -25.87 18.48
N ARG A 83 -15.15 -27.02 18.67
CA ARG A 83 -15.27 -28.19 17.78
C ARG A 83 -16.65 -28.88 17.84
N SER A 84 -17.36 -28.74 18.96
CA SER A 84 -18.68 -29.32 19.16
C SER A 84 -19.80 -28.62 18.40
N ASP A 85 -19.61 -27.37 17.99
CA ASP A 85 -20.69 -26.53 17.47
C ASP A 85 -20.61 -26.24 15.97
N ILE A 86 -19.64 -26.83 15.23
CA ILE A 86 -19.46 -26.57 13.79
C ILE A 86 -20.02 -27.71 12.96
N PRO A 87 -21.12 -27.51 12.21
CA PRO A 87 -21.47 -28.43 11.14
C PRO A 87 -20.45 -28.32 10.02
N LEU A 88 -19.75 -29.40 9.70
CA LEU A 88 -18.76 -29.49 8.64
C LEU A 88 -19.38 -29.08 7.29
N PRO A 89 -18.78 -28.18 6.52
CA PRO A 89 -19.23 -27.87 5.18
C PRO A 89 -19.06 -29.14 4.31
N SER A 90 -20.17 -29.62 3.77
CA SER A 90 -20.17 -30.75 2.83
C SER A 90 -19.26 -30.43 1.64
N GLN A 91 -18.32 -31.31 1.34
CA GLN A 91 -17.28 -31.21 0.31
C GLN A 91 -17.78 -30.94 -1.12
N LYS A 92 -19.08 -30.84 -1.37
CA LYS A 92 -19.64 -30.72 -2.73
C LYS A 92 -19.69 -29.31 -3.31
N ASN A 93 -19.51 -28.24 -2.53
CA ASN A 93 -19.70 -26.88 -3.02
C ASN A 93 -18.56 -25.95 -2.60
N ALA A 94 -17.35 -26.16 -3.10
CA ALA A 94 -16.23 -25.24 -2.92
C ALA A 94 -16.41 -23.89 -3.66
N ARG A 95 -17.49 -23.68 -4.40
CA ARG A 95 -17.78 -22.46 -5.17
C ARG A 95 -18.85 -21.56 -4.57
N SER A 96 -19.57 -21.99 -3.54
CA SER A 96 -20.61 -21.18 -2.89
C SER A 96 -20.54 -21.40 -1.38
N THR A 97 -19.67 -20.65 -0.71
CA THR A 97 -19.62 -20.64 0.75
C THR A 97 -20.65 -19.62 1.23
N GLU A 98 -21.90 -20.02 1.37
CA GLU A 98 -22.85 -19.32 2.23
C GLU A 98 -22.39 -19.51 3.68
N TYR A 99 -21.74 -18.51 4.23
CA TYR A 99 -21.35 -18.44 5.63
C TYR A 99 -22.58 -18.14 6.49
N HIS A 100 -22.97 -19.08 7.33
CA HIS A 100 -23.88 -18.81 8.45
C HIS A 100 -23.18 -17.92 9.48
N PRO A 101 -23.77 -16.79 9.91
CA PRO A 101 -23.07 -15.70 10.61
C PRO A 101 -22.79 -15.90 12.11
N LEU A 102 -22.84 -17.10 12.65
CA LEU A 102 -22.80 -17.32 14.11
C LEU A 102 -21.62 -18.18 14.63
N HIS A 103 -20.68 -18.61 13.79
CA HIS A 103 -19.61 -19.51 14.25
C HIS A 103 -18.22 -18.94 13.97
N SER A 104 -17.38 -18.87 15.02
CA SER A 104 -15.96 -18.55 14.88
C SER A 104 -15.23 -19.75 14.30
N ALA A 105 -14.61 -19.60 13.13
CA ALA A 105 -13.72 -20.61 12.58
C ALA A 105 -12.32 -20.42 13.16
N PHE A 106 -11.62 -21.49 13.48
CA PHE A 106 -10.25 -21.45 14.01
C PHE A 106 -9.37 -22.48 13.29
N SER A 107 -8.09 -22.22 13.33
CA SER A 107 -7.07 -23.09 12.78
C SER A 107 -5.84 -23.13 13.68
N ILE A 108 -5.26 -24.29 13.83
CA ILE A 108 -3.99 -24.52 14.51
C ILE A 108 -2.92 -24.68 13.45
N TRP A 109 -1.86 -23.90 13.58
CA TRP A 109 -0.73 -23.99 12.66
C TRP A 109 0.58 -23.64 13.36
N SER A 110 1.68 -24.04 12.78
CA SER A 110 3.00 -23.69 13.27
C SER A 110 3.90 -23.26 12.13
N LEU A 111 4.62 -22.18 12.32
CA LEU A 111 5.69 -21.79 11.45
C LEU A 111 6.92 -22.61 11.83
N ARG A 112 7.24 -23.61 11.06
CA ARG A 112 8.56 -24.27 11.17
C ARG A 112 9.59 -23.29 10.68
N ASN A 113 10.37 -22.74 11.59
CA ASN A 113 11.42 -21.77 11.30
C ASN A 113 12.59 -22.36 10.46
N LYS A 114 12.39 -23.52 9.83
CA LYS A 114 13.31 -24.14 8.91
C LYS A 114 12.90 -23.79 7.48
N ARG A 115 13.60 -22.83 6.92
CA ARG A 115 13.67 -22.66 5.47
C ARG A 115 14.24 -23.97 4.91
N ALA A 116 13.43 -24.72 4.20
CA ALA A 116 13.82 -26.00 3.67
C ALA A 116 13.85 -25.94 2.15
N GLN A 117 14.75 -26.71 1.56
CA GLN A 117 14.75 -26.98 0.14
C GLN A 117 13.77 -28.11 -0.15
N VAL A 118 12.90 -27.89 -1.13
CA VAL A 118 11.99 -28.92 -1.63
C VAL A 118 12.53 -29.44 -2.95
N ARG A 119 12.54 -30.77 -3.11
CA ARG A 119 13.04 -31.46 -4.30
C ARG A 119 12.00 -32.39 -4.88
N CYS A 120 11.99 -32.48 -6.21
CA CYS A 120 11.23 -33.48 -6.95
C CYS A 120 12.14 -34.02 -8.06
N GLY A 121 12.64 -35.27 -7.91
CA GLY A 121 13.64 -35.81 -8.83
C GLY A 121 14.90 -34.94 -8.91
N ALA A 122 15.22 -34.44 -10.11
CA ALA A 122 16.35 -33.55 -10.34
C ALA A 122 16.03 -32.07 -10.08
N ALA A 123 14.75 -31.68 -10.04
CA ALA A 123 14.33 -30.32 -9.79
C ALA A 123 14.36 -29.99 -8.28
N ALA A 124 14.86 -28.80 -7.95
CA ALA A 124 14.95 -28.32 -6.58
C ALA A 124 14.55 -26.86 -6.49
N THR A 125 13.93 -26.48 -5.37
CA THR A 125 13.69 -25.06 -5.05
C THR A 125 14.91 -24.46 -4.38
N ASP A 126 14.97 -23.11 -4.34
CA ASP A 126 15.91 -22.43 -3.46
C ASP A 126 15.64 -22.82 -1.99
N PRO A 127 16.63 -22.73 -1.08
CA PRO A 127 16.49 -23.13 0.33
C PRO A 127 15.63 -22.16 1.17
N VAL A 128 14.61 -21.55 0.56
CA VAL A 128 13.78 -20.47 1.15
C VAL A 128 12.32 -20.86 1.25
N VAL A 129 11.97 -22.13 0.99
CA VAL A 129 10.57 -22.58 1.11
C VAL A 129 10.21 -22.66 2.59
N ARG A 130 9.16 -21.95 2.99
CA ARG A 130 8.61 -22.03 4.34
C ARG A 130 7.74 -23.28 4.47
N VAL A 131 7.99 -24.07 5.50
CA VAL A 131 7.19 -25.22 5.83
C VAL A 131 6.23 -24.85 6.95
N ILE A 132 4.93 -24.93 6.68
CA ILE A 132 3.87 -24.63 7.63
C ILE A 132 3.14 -25.95 7.94
N ALA A 133 3.18 -26.38 9.19
CA ALA A 133 2.36 -27.49 9.65
C ALA A 133 1.00 -26.92 10.09
N CYS A 134 -0.10 -27.46 9.55
CA CYS A 134 -1.44 -26.90 9.79
C CYS A 134 -2.52 -28.00 9.79
N ASP A 135 -3.70 -27.61 10.31
CA ASP A 135 -4.92 -28.41 10.26
C ASP A 135 -5.66 -28.26 8.91
N ALA A 136 -6.72 -29.03 8.73
CA ALA A 136 -7.55 -28.99 7.53
C ALA A 136 -8.31 -27.65 7.36
N GLN A 137 -8.54 -26.92 8.44
CA GLN A 137 -9.28 -25.66 8.46
C GLN A 137 -8.41 -24.45 8.08
N TYR A 138 -7.09 -24.60 8.05
CA TYR A 138 -6.14 -23.49 7.84
C TYR A 138 -6.47 -22.64 6.61
N LEU A 139 -6.65 -23.26 5.44
CA LEU A 139 -6.94 -22.52 4.21
C LEU A 139 -8.30 -21.80 4.28
N VAL A 140 -9.31 -22.43 4.89
CA VAL A 140 -10.64 -21.86 5.07
C VAL A 140 -10.59 -20.63 5.98
N VAL A 141 -9.89 -20.75 7.12
CA VAL A 141 -9.71 -19.66 8.08
C VAL A 141 -8.93 -18.52 7.45
N GLN A 142 -7.89 -18.81 6.68
CA GLN A 142 -7.11 -17.81 5.96
C GLN A 142 -7.83 -17.24 4.72
N GLY A 143 -8.96 -17.80 4.30
CA GLY A 143 -9.69 -17.36 3.11
C GLY A 143 -8.95 -17.62 1.80
N VAL A 144 -8.15 -18.67 1.77
CA VAL A 144 -7.31 -19.06 0.65
C VAL A 144 -7.90 -20.27 -0.05
N GLY A 145 -8.03 -20.19 -1.39
CA GLY A 145 -8.52 -21.29 -2.22
C GLY A 145 -7.41 -22.25 -2.65
N VAL A 146 -7.83 -23.34 -3.27
CA VAL A 146 -6.96 -24.30 -3.95
C VAL A 146 -7.23 -24.21 -5.44
N SER A 147 -6.20 -23.90 -6.24
CA SER A 147 -6.32 -23.72 -7.69
C SER A 147 -6.46 -25.04 -8.42
N VAL A 148 -5.70 -26.05 -7.99
CA VAL A 148 -5.70 -27.39 -8.59
C VAL A 148 -5.61 -28.43 -7.48
N GLY A 149 -6.35 -29.54 -7.60
CA GLY A 149 -6.38 -30.58 -6.59
C GLY A 149 -7.39 -30.31 -5.48
N ARG A 150 -7.06 -30.66 -4.25
CA ARG A 150 -7.92 -30.53 -3.08
C ARG A 150 -7.15 -30.14 -1.82
N ASN A 151 -7.87 -29.69 -0.79
CA ASN A 151 -7.32 -29.46 0.54
C ASN A 151 -7.09 -30.79 1.30
N PHE A 152 -6.43 -30.73 2.44
CA PHE A 152 -6.34 -31.83 3.39
C PHE A 152 -7.72 -32.24 3.88
N SER A 153 -7.91 -33.55 4.05
CA SER A 153 -9.03 -34.05 4.83
C SER A 153 -8.67 -34.09 6.31
N GLU A 154 -9.68 -34.03 7.19
CA GLU A 154 -9.44 -34.16 8.64
C GLU A 154 -8.77 -35.49 8.99
N ARG A 155 -9.15 -36.57 8.30
CA ARG A 155 -8.56 -37.90 8.46
C ARG A 155 -7.07 -37.89 8.13
N GLU A 156 -6.63 -37.20 7.05
CA GLU A 156 -5.21 -37.10 6.66
C GLU A 156 -4.40 -36.34 7.72
N VAL A 157 -5.01 -35.36 8.36
CA VAL A 157 -4.39 -34.62 9.46
C VAL A 157 -4.32 -35.45 10.72
N GLU A 158 -5.40 -36.16 11.09
CA GLU A 158 -5.46 -37.01 12.28
C GLU A 158 -4.49 -38.21 12.17
N GLU A 159 -4.44 -38.85 11.00
CA GLU A 159 -3.57 -39.98 10.71
C GLU A 159 -2.11 -39.52 10.37
N ARG A 160 -1.85 -38.21 10.36
CA ARG A 160 -0.53 -37.62 10.03
C ARG A 160 0.02 -38.13 8.70
N GLN A 161 -0.86 -38.26 7.70
CA GLN A 161 -0.44 -38.77 6.39
C GLN A 161 0.58 -37.86 5.74
N ALA A 162 1.52 -38.43 4.99
CA ALA A 162 2.60 -37.70 4.31
C ALA A 162 2.08 -37.06 3.01
N VAL A 163 1.17 -36.09 3.14
CA VAL A 163 0.60 -35.29 2.06
C VAL A 163 1.03 -33.82 2.19
N ALA A 164 1.01 -33.08 1.09
CA ALA A 164 1.40 -31.67 1.08
C ALA A 164 0.56 -30.83 0.12
N LEU A 165 0.37 -29.56 0.47
CA LEU A 165 -0.09 -28.51 -0.44
C LEU A 165 1.09 -27.61 -0.77
N ILE A 166 1.22 -27.22 -2.02
CA ILE A 166 2.31 -26.36 -2.49
C ILE A 166 1.78 -25.02 -2.97
N GLY A 167 2.55 -23.97 -2.70
CA GLY A 167 2.27 -22.64 -3.25
C GLY A 167 2.66 -22.56 -4.72
N GLU A 168 2.07 -21.61 -5.44
CA GLU A 168 2.23 -21.43 -6.89
C GLU A 168 3.70 -21.23 -7.32
N ASN A 169 4.51 -20.54 -6.51
CA ASN A 169 5.93 -20.36 -6.82
C ASN A 169 6.73 -21.65 -6.66
N VAL A 170 6.36 -22.49 -5.68
CA VAL A 170 6.97 -23.82 -5.50
C VAL A 170 6.60 -24.72 -6.67
N ARG A 171 5.32 -24.71 -7.09
CA ARG A 171 4.84 -25.45 -8.26
C ARG A 171 5.64 -25.08 -9.51
N LYS A 172 5.75 -23.78 -9.82
CA LYS A 172 6.47 -23.30 -11.00
C LYS A 172 7.94 -23.72 -11.02
N LYS A 173 8.60 -23.71 -9.86
CA LYS A 173 10.01 -24.11 -9.75
C LYS A 173 10.24 -25.60 -9.89
N LEU A 174 9.33 -26.44 -9.38
CA LEU A 174 9.47 -27.89 -9.40
C LEU A 174 8.92 -28.54 -10.67
N PHE A 175 7.77 -28.05 -11.17
CA PHE A 175 6.98 -28.70 -12.23
C PHE A 175 6.78 -27.82 -13.48
N GLY A 176 7.27 -26.56 -13.48
CA GLY A 176 7.12 -25.65 -14.62
C GLY A 176 5.66 -25.35 -14.94
N SER A 177 5.18 -25.85 -16.08
CA SER A 177 3.77 -25.71 -16.52
C SER A 177 2.85 -26.83 -16.03
N GLN A 178 3.38 -27.92 -15.48
CA GLN A 178 2.58 -29.04 -14.98
C GLN A 178 2.02 -28.74 -13.58
N ASP A 179 0.90 -29.38 -13.23
CA ASP A 179 0.22 -29.15 -11.96
C ASP A 179 0.94 -29.77 -10.76
N GLY A 180 1.69 -30.86 -10.97
CA GLY A 180 2.44 -31.57 -9.94
C GLY A 180 1.58 -32.30 -8.90
N VAL A 181 0.24 -32.34 -9.05
CA VAL A 181 -0.65 -33.05 -8.14
C VAL A 181 -0.48 -34.57 -8.32
N GLY A 182 -0.30 -35.28 -7.21
CA GLY A 182 -0.01 -36.72 -7.20
C GLY A 182 1.48 -37.06 -7.13
N GLU A 183 2.35 -36.12 -7.50
CA GLU A 183 3.81 -36.30 -7.49
C GLU A 183 4.37 -36.34 -6.06
N GLN A 184 5.50 -37.05 -5.90
CA GLN A 184 6.22 -37.11 -4.63
C GLN A 184 7.30 -36.04 -4.56
N ILE A 185 7.29 -35.27 -3.50
CA ILE A 185 8.29 -34.25 -3.18
C ILE A 185 9.02 -34.63 -1.89
N THR A 186 10.30 -34.24 -1.80
CA THR A 186 11.11 -34.43 -0.60
C THR A 186 11.40 -33.07 0.03
N CYS A 187 11.11 -32.93 1.32
CA CYS A 187 11.41 -31.72 2.09
C CYS A 187 12.14 -32.13 3.39
N GLY A 188 13.42 -31.77 3.51
CA GLY A 188 14.27 -32.25 4.59
C GLY A 188 14.37 -33.79 4.60
N SER A 189 13.97 -34.43 5.69
CA SER A 189 13.92 -35.89 5.81
C SER A 189 12.57 -36.49 5.41
N GLY A 190 11.55 -35.66 5.18
CA GLY A 190 10.18 -36.11 4.88
C GLY A 190 9.92 -36.24 3.37
N ARG A 191 9.18 -37.29 2.99
CA ARG A 191 8.61 -37.44 1.65
C ARG A 191 7.12 -37.18 1.72
N TYR A 192 6.59 -36.34 0.82
CA TYR A 192 5.19 -35.94 0.82
C TYR A 192 4.61 -36.10 -0.58
N ARG A 193 3.36 -36.52 -0.67
CA ARG A 193 2.60 -36.54 -1.93
C ARG A 193 1.84 -35.22 -2.06
N VAL A 194 2.01 -34.53 -3.17
CA VAL A 194 1.28 -33.30 -3.46
C VAL A 194 -0.19 -33.62 -3.70
N VAL A 195 -1.11 -33.03 -2.92
CA VAL A 195 -2.58 -33.21 -3.06
C VAL A 195 -3.26 -31.99 -3.65
N GLY A 196 -2.60 -30.85 -3.67
CA GLY A 196 -3.14 -29.65 -4.32
C GLY A 196 -2.15 -28.50 -4.36
N VAL A 197 -2.53 -27.49 -5.14
CA VAL A 197 -1.80 -26.23 -5.34
C VAL A 197 -2.66 -25.10 -4.83
N ILE A 198 -2.09 -24.23 -4.03
CA ILE A 198 -2.77 -23.09 -3.40
C ILE A 198 -2.94 -21.97 -4.45
N ASP A 199 -4.09 -21.29 -4.41
CA ASP A 199 -4.35 -20.11 -5.23
C ASP A 199 -3.28 -19.05 -5.02
N ARG A 200 -2.87 -18.41 -6.11
CA ARG A 200 -1.88 -17.32 -6.06
C ARG A 200 -2.37 -16.17 -5.18
N GLN A 201 -1.62 -15.90 -4.11
CA GLN A 201 -1.93 -14.83 -3.15
C GLN A 201 -1.18 -13.53 -3.45
N GLY A 202 -0.06 -13.61 -4.17
CA GLY A 202 0.89 -12.51 -4.33
C GLY A 202 1.77 -12.35 -3.09
N SER A 203 2.94 -11.74 -3.26
CA SER A 203 3.83 -11.46 -2.13
C SER A 203 3.56 -10.07 -1.58
N MET A 204 3.34 -9.95 -0.28
CA MET A 204 3.37 -8.70 0.44
C MET A 204 4.47 -8.79 1.51
N PHE A 205 5.40 -7.83 1.51
CA PHE A 205 6.52 -7.78 2.47
C PHE A 205 7.37 -9.06 2.59
N GLY A 206 7.53 -9.81 1.50
CA GLY A 206 8.34 -11.02 1.48
C GLY A 206 7.67 -12.26 2.08
N GLU A 207 6.47 -12.14 2.63
CA GLU A 207 5.71 -13.26 3.19
C GLU A 207 4.54 -13.61 2.27
N SER A 208 4.69 -14.68 1.50
CA SER A 208 3.64 -15.19 0.62
C SER A 208 3.48 -16.69 0.82
N LEU A 209 2.25 -17.16 0.85
CA LEU A 209 1.95 -18.58 0.77
C LEU A 209 2.33 -19.18 -0.60
N ASP A 210 2.57 -18.33 -1.61
CA ASP A 210 3.03 -18.78 -2.93
C ASP A 210 4.39 -19.49 -2.86
N GLY A 211 5.24 -19.13 -1.88
CA GLY A 211 6.53 -19.76 -1.59
C GLY A 211 6.49 -20.75 -0.41
N ALA A 212 5.31 -21.22 0.00
CA ALA A 212 5.15 -22.10 1.16
C ALA A 212 4.85 -23.54 0.74
N LEU A 213 5.21 -24.45 1.64
CA LEU A 213 4.79 -25.86 1.66
C LEU A 213 3.95 -26.08 2.91
N LEU A 214 2.69 -26.47 2.74
CA LEU A 214 1.83 -26.81 3.85
C LEU A 214 1.84 -28.34 4.03
N VAL A 215 1.96 -28.78 5.28
CA VAL A 215 1.93 -30.21 5.67
C VAL A 215 0.97 -30.39 6.83
N PRO A 216 0.40 -31.58 7.02
CA PRO A 216 -0.42 -31.88 8.19
C PRO A 216 0.37 -31.73 9.50
N ILE A 217 -0.34 -31.45 10.60
CA ILE A 217 0.21 -31.38 11.95
C ILE A 217 0.92 -32.69 12.29
N ASP A 218 2.21 -32.63 12.62
CA ASP A 218 3.04 -33.81 12.88
C ASP A 218 3.48 -34.00 14.34
N GLY A 219 3.03 -33.11 15.23
CA GLY A 219 3.39 -33.16 16.66
C GLY A 219 4.84 -32.80 16.95
N ALA A 220 5.56 -32.18 16.01
CA ALA A 220 6.90 -31.70 16.26
C ALA A 220 6.97 -30.68 17.42
N PRO A 221 8.06 -30.62 18.21
CA PRO A 221 8.23 -29.67 19.31
C PRO A 221 8.51 -28.26 18.77
N VAL A 222 7.49 -27.61 18.27
CA VAL A 222 7.53 -26.25 17.73
C VAL A 222 6.48 -25.39 18.43
N SER A 223 6.61 -24.07 18.37
CA SER A 223 5.56 -23.19 18.87
C SER A 223 4.37 -23.23 17.93
N TRP A 224 3.18 -23.45 18.46
CA TRP A 224 1.94 -23.47 17.73
C TRP A 224 1.24 -22.13 17.83
N CYS A 225 0.61 -21.71 16.75
CA CYS A 225 -0.22 -20.52 16.67
C CYS A 225 -1.67 -20.95 16.48
N VAL A 226 -2.59 -20.18 17.03
CA VAL A 226 -4.02 -20.37 16.81
C VAL A 226 -4.57 -19.13 16.15
N THR A 227 -5.09 -19.28 14.94
CA THR A 227 -5.81 -18.20 14.25
C THR A 227 -7.30 -18.41 14.41
N VAL A 228 -7.98 -17.35 14.79
CA VAL A 228 -9.43 -17.33 14.97
C VAL A 228 -10.03 -16.33 14.02
N ARG A 229 -11.04 -16.76 13.26
CA ARG A 229 -11.91 -15.91 12.45
C ARG A 229 -13.20 -15.67 13.21
N SER A 230 -13.45 -14.45 13.67
CA SER A 230 -14.71 -14.06 14.30
C SER A 230 -15.75 -13.77 13.21
N SER A 231 -16.90 -14.41 13.26
CA SER A 231 -18.02 -14.18 12.34
C SER A 231 -19.17 -13.37 12.97
N GLY A 232 -19.01 -12.96 14.23
CA GLY A 232 -20.03 -12.22 14.97
C GLY A 232 -19.91 -10.69 14.75
N GLY A 233 -21.04 -9.98 14.76
CA GLY A 233 -21.10 -8.51 14.65
C GLY A 233 -20.60 -7.76 15.90
N GLY A 234 -19.90 -8.43 16.81
CA GLY A 234 -19.23 -7.83 17.96
C GLY A 234 -17.86 -7.23 17.61
N SER A 235 -17.31 -6.38 18.47
CA SER A 235 -15.99 -5.83 18.23
C SER A 235 -14.93 -6.94 18.29
N LEU A 236 -14.00 -6.93 17.31
CA LEU A 236 -12.89 -7.88 17.24
C LEU A 236 -12.05 -7.88 18.53
N SER A 237 -11.94 -6.72 19.16
CA SER A 237 -11.24 -6.54 20.43
C SER A 237 -11.92 -7.28 21.59
N ALA A 238 -13.25 -7.33 21.63
CA ALA A 238 -13.98 -8.10 22.66
C ALA A 238 -13.81 -9.62 22.43
N ALA A 239 -13.86 -10.08 21.17
CA ALA A 239 -13.60 -11.46 20.81
C ALA A 239 -12.16 -11.88 21.15
N ALA A 240 -11.19 -11.02 20.87
CA ALA A 240 -9.78 -11.24 21.18
C ALA A 240 -9.53 -11.26 22.70
N ALA A 241 -10.17 -10.37 23.47
CA ALA A 241 -10.07 -10.37 24.94
C ALA A 241 -10.64 -11.67 25.55
N GLY A 242 -11.80 -12.12 25.07
CA GLY A 242 -12.39 -13.40 25.46
C GLY A 242 -11.50 -14.60 25.12
N ALA A 243 -10.89 -14.59 23.94
CA ALA A 243 -9.92 -15.60 23.53
C ALA A 243 -8.67 -15.59 24.40
N GLY A 244 -8.19 -14.39 24.79
CA GLY A 244 -7.05 -14.23 25.70
C GLY A 244 -7.30 -14.92 27.05
N GLY A 245 -8.47 -14.71 27.65
CA GLY A 245 -8.83 -15.36 28.90
C GLY A 245 -8.83 -16.90 28.80
N ARG A 246 -9.34 -17.44 27.67
CA ARG A 246 -9.34 -18.91 27.44
C ARG A 246 -7.93 -19.46 27.20
N MET A 247 -7.09 -18.76 26.45
CA MET A 247 -5.70 -19.17 26.25
C MET A 247 -4.92 -19.16 27.57
N ALA A 248 -5.15 -18.15 28.42
CA ALA A 248 -4.58 -18.11 29.78
C ALA A 248 -5.00 -19.34 30.62
N ALA A 249 -6.28 -19.74 30.55
CA ALA A 249 -6.78 -20.96 31.19
C ALA A 249 -6.15 -22.23 30.60
N ALA A 250 -6.06 -22.37 29.28
CA ALA A 250 -5.41 -23.51 28.62
C ALA A 250 -3.91 -23.63 28.98
N ARG A 251 -3.24 -22.49 29.19
CA ARG A 251 -1.86 -22.42 29.66
C ARG A 251 -1.71 -22.50 31.18
N ARG A 252 -2.83 -22.58 31.94
CA ARG A 252 -2.86 -22.63 33.41
C ARG A 252 -2.12 -21.46 34.07
N LEU A 253 -2.24 -20.25 33.49
CA LEU A 253 -1.63 -19.07 34.06
C LEU A 253 -2.34 -18.66 35.36
N PRO A 254 -1.60 -18.23 36.40
CA PRO A 254 -2.21 -17.75 37.64
C PRO A 254 -3.10 -16.52 37.37
N PRO A 255 -4.19 -16.34 38.12
CA PRO A 255 -5.02 -15.14 38.03
C PRO A 255 -4.19 -13.87 38.27
N GLY A 256 -4.26 -12.92 37.35
CA GLY A 256 -3.50 -11.66 37.39
C GLY A 256 -2.06 -11.73 36.84
N ALA A 257 -1.58 -12.88 36.42
CA ALA A 257 -0.30 -12.97 35.73
C ALA A 257 -0.33 -12.25 34.36
N LYS A 258 0.78 -11.63 33.98
CA LYS A 258 0.93 -11.06 32.61
C LYS A 258 0.90 -12.18 31.61
N PRO A 259 0.10 -12.07 30.51
CA PRO A 259 0.08 -13.08 29.47
C PRO A 259 1.47 -13.27 28.85
N ASP A 260 1.90 -14.50 28.72
CA ASP A 260 3.14 -14.94 28.06
C ASP A 260 2.92 -15.22 26.57
N PHE A 261 1.76 -14.86 26.07
CA PHE A 261 1.36 -14.89 24.65
C PHE A 261 0.92 -13.50 24.20
N GLU A 262 0.89 -13.29 22.91
CA GLU A 262 0.37 -12.08 22.29
C GLU A 262 -0.76 -12.41 21.33
N ILE A 263 -1.68 -11.47 21.17
CA ILE A 263 -2.81 -11.56 20.24
C ILE A 263 -2.57 -10.55 19.14
N VAL A 264 -2.17 -11.03 17.98
CA VAL A 264 -1.95 -10.21 16.80
C VAL A 264 -3.27 -10.10 16.05
N GLN A 265 -3.82 -8.92 15.99
CA GLN A 265 -5.08 -8.64 15.29
C GLN A 265 -4.77 -8.05 13.91
N ALA A 266 -5.59 -8.38 12.92
CA ALA A 266 -5.50 -7.78 11.58
C ALA A 266 -5.66 -6.24 11.63
N ASP A 267 -6.50 -5.74 12.54
CA ASP A 267 -6.74 -4.31 12.75
C ASP A 267 -5.46 -3.58 13.23
N THR A 268 -4.64 -4.22 14.06
CA THR A 268 -3.37 -3.65 14.51
C THR A 268 -2.42 -3.42 13.34
N THR A 269 -2.38 -4.34 12.39
CA THR A 269 -1.60 -4.22 11.17
C THR A 269 -2.12 -3.08 10.30
N GLN A 270 -3.45 -2.95 10.16
CA GLN A 270 -4.06 -1.83 9.44
C GLN A 270 -3.74 -0.48 10.11
N ALA A 271 -3.82 -0.39 11.42
CA ALA A 271 -3.49 0.83 12.18
C ALA A 271 -2.01 1.24 12.00
N LEU A 272 -1.08 0.29 12.02
CA LEU A 272 0.33 0.54 11.73
C LEU A 272 0.54 1.05 10.30
N PHE A 273 -0.16 0.45 9.32
CA PHE A 273 -0.10 0.91 7.93
C PHE A 273 -0.66 2.32 7.78
N GLU A 274 -1.77 2.63 8.42
CA GLU A 274 -2.36 3.96 8.36
C GLU A 274 -1.43 5.00 9.00
N ALA A 275 -0.79 4.68 10.12
CA ALA A 275 0.22 5.53 10.74
C ALA A 275 1.44 5.75 9.83
N LEU A 276 1.92 4.71 9.14
CA LEU A 276 2.99 4.83 8.16
C LEU A 276 2.57 5.66 6.95
N ARG A 277 1.36 5.44 6.44
CA ARG A 277 0.79 6.23 5.34
C ARG A 277 0.72 7.70 5.68
N GLN A 278 0.27 8.05 6.88
CA GLN A 278 0.21 9.43 7.37
C GLN A 278 1.60 10.06 7.44
N LYS A 279 2.60 9.36 7.98
CA LYS A 279 3.98 9.84 8.04
C LYS A 279 4.57 10.05 6.64
N LEU A 280 4.39 9.09 5.73
CA LEU A 280 4.85 9.21 4.34
C LEU A 280 4.18 10.37 3.61
N SER A 281 2.87 10.57 3.82
CA SER A 281 2.14 11.70 3.27
C SER A 281 2.66 13.05 3.78
N LEU A 282 3.02 13.13 5.05
CA LEU A 282 3.60 14.33 5.65
C LEU A 282 4.99 14.64 5.08
N VAL A 283 5.83 13.63 4.92
CA VAL A 283 7.15 13.76 4.27
C VAL A 283 7.00 14.22 2.81
N ALA A 284 6.07 13.62 2.07
CA ALA A 284 5.79 14.02 0.69
C ALA A 284 5.32 15.47 0.59
N LEU A 285 4.45 15.91 1.52
CA LEU A 285 4.01 17.30 1.61
C LEU A 285 5.19 18.25 1.89
N ALA A 286 6.07 17.88 2.83
CA ALA A 286 7.26 18.70 3.15
C ALA A 286 8.19 18.83 1.94
N ILE A 287 8.48 17.75 1.23
CA ILE A 287 9.29 17.76 0.00
C ILE A 287 8.60 18.62 -1.07
N GLY A 288 7.31 18.47 -1.27
CA GLY A 288 6.53 19.26 -2.21
C GLY A 288 6.56 20.76 -1.89
N LEU A 289 6.42 21.13 -0.62
CA LEU A 289 6.52 22.52 -0.18
C LEU A 289 7.90 23.11 -0.43
N VAL A 290 8.98 22.42 -0.07
CA VAL A 290 10.35 22.89 -0.28
C VAL A 290 10.65 23.07 -1.76
N THR A 291 10.26 22.13 -2.60
CA THR A 291 10.46 22.23 -4.07
C THR A 291 9.62 23.35 -4.67
N MET A 292 8.39 23.55 -4.22
CA MET A 292 7.54 24.65 -4.67
C MET A 292 8.04 26.03 -4.20
N LEU A 293 8.65 26.13 -3.02
CA LEU A 293 9.33 27.36 -2.59
C LEU A 293 10.50 27.69 -3.52
N GLY A 294 11.32 26.72 -3.88
CA GLY A 294 12.37 26.90 -4.89
C GLY A 294 11.81 27.36 -6.24
N ALA A 295 10.73 26.75 -6.70
CA ALA A 295 10.02 27.14 -7.91
C ALA A 295 9.45 28.57 -7.84
N SER A 296 8.94 28.98 -6.66
CA SER A 296 8.45 30.32 -6.38
C SER A 296 9.51 31.39 -6.62
N ILE A 297 10.72 31.16 -6.11
CA ILE A 297 11.87 32.08 -6.31
C ILE A 297 12.25 32.16 -7.80
N GLY A 298 12.27 31.02 -8.48
CA GLY A 298 12.53 30.94 -9.92
C GLY A 298 11.49 31.72 -10.76
N LEU A 299 10.21 31.55 -10.44
CA LEU A 299 9.12 32.28 -11.08
C LEU A 299 9.22 33.79 -10.82
N MET A 300 9.44 34.18 -9.57
CA MET A 300 9.61 35.58 -9.18
C MET A 300 10.79 36.24 -9.95
N ASN A 301 11.95 35.60 -9.99
CA ASN A 301 13.11 36.09 -10.73
C ASN A 301 12.84 36.19 -12.24
N SER A 302 12.18 35.19 -12.81
CA SER A 302 11.79 35.21 -14.23
C SER A 302 10.87 36.40 -14.57
N LEU A 303 9.87 36.65 -13.71
CA LEU A 303 8.95 37.77 -13.88
C LEU A 303 9.64 39.14 -13.66
N LEU A 304 10.56 39.25 -12.70
CA LEU A 304 11.34 40.49 -12.48
C LEU A 304 12.20 40.87 -13.69
N VAL A 305 12.82 39.89 -14.33
CA VAL A 305 13.56 40.12 -15.58
C VAL A 305 12.60 40.50 -16.71
N SER A 306 11.42 39.83 -16.82
CA SER A 306 10.40 40.20 -17.80
C SER A 306 9.91 41.65 -17.64
N VAL A 307 9.75 42.12 -16.41
CA VAL A 307 9.41 43.54 -16.13
C VAL A 307 10.48 44.46 -16.64
N LYS A 308 11.78 44.17 -16.41
CA LYS A 308 12.91 44.97 -16.91
C LYS A 308 12.96 45.01 -18.44
N GLU A 309 12.80 43.87 -19.11
CA GLU A 309 12.81 43.77 -20.57
C GLU A 309 11.67 44.55 -21.24
N ARG A 310 10.54 44.69 -20.54
CA ARG A 310 9.31 45.36 -21.04
C ARG A 310 9.08 46.73 -20.40
N THR A 311 10.08 47.36 -19.76
CA THR A 311 9.95 48.65 -19.06
C THR A 311 9.35 49.72 -19.96
N ARG A 312 9.83 49.85 -21.21
CA ARG A 312 9.34 50.82 -22.21
C ARG A 312 7.87 50.57 -22.61
N GLU A 313 7.48 49.32 -22.79
CA GLU A 313 6.10 48.95 -23.11
C GLU A 313 5.14 49.29 -21.96
N ILE A 314 5.58 49.01 -20.71
CA ILE A 314 4.84 49.36 -19.50
C ILE A 314 4.71 50.89 -19.38
N GLY A 315 5.79 51.60 -19.63
CA GLY A 315 5.84 53.07 -19.60
C GLY A 315 4.88 53.72 -20.63
N THR A 316 4.86 53.24 -21.88
CA THR A 316 3.93 53.68 -22.91
C THR A 316 2.46 53.43 -22.52
N ARG A 317 2.15 52.26 -21.97
CA ARG A 317 0.79 51.96 -21.50
C ARG A 317 0.36 52.89 -20.35
N ARG A 318 1.27 53.17 -19.43
CA ARG A 318 1.04 54.08 -18.31
C ARG A 318 0.84 55.52 -18.80
N ALA A 319 1.63 55.97 -19.78
CA ALA A 319 1.49 57.29 -20.40
C ALA A 319 0.15 57.44 -21.15
N LEU A 320 -0.38 56.40 -21.71
CA LEU A 320 -1.70 56.33 -22.35
C LEU A 320 -2.86 56.21 -21.36
N GLY A 321 -2.61 56.26 -20.03
CA GLY A 321 -3.63 56.30 -19.00
C GLY A 321 -3.98 54.96 -18.36
N ALA A 322 -3.21 53.87 -18.57
CA ALA A 322 -3.43 52.59 -17.87
C ALA A 322 -3.21 52.78 -16.36
N ARG A 323 -4.14 52.23 -15.56
CA ARG A 323 -4.06 52.30 -14.10
C ARG A 323 -3.00 51.31 -13.59
N ALA A 324 -2.32 51.66 -12.49
CA ALA A 324 -1.31 50.77 -11.86
C ALA A 324 -1.84 49.36 -11.56
N ARG A 325 -3.11 49.26 -11.14
CA ARG A 325 -3.78 47.97 -10.87
C ARG A 325 -4.00 47.10 -12.12
N ASP A 326 -4.12 47.71 -13.30
CA ASP A 326 -4.30 47.00 -14.55
C ASP A 326 -3.00 46.32 -14.96
N ILE A 327 -1.85 47.03 -14.78
CA ILE A 327 -0.51 46.48 -14.98
C ILE A 327 -0.23 45.38 -13.96
N ALA A 328 -0.49 45.62 -12.67
CA ALA A 328 -0.33 44.59 -11.64
C ALA A 328 -1.15 43.35 -11.93
N GLY A 329 -2.43 43.50 -12.31
CA GLY A 329 -3.33 42.42 -12.66
C GLY A 329 -2.82 41.57 -13.84
N GLN A 330 -2.21 42.22 -14.85
CA GLN A 330 -1.60 41.51 -15.99
C GLN A 330 -0.44 40.59 -15.56
N PHE A 331 0.50 41.08 -14.75
CA PHE A 331 1.64 40.30 -14.28
C PHE A 331 1.20 39.17 -13.30
N LEU A 332 0.21 39.42 -12.45
CA LEU A 332 -0.41 38.38 -11.61
C LEU A 332 -1.08 37.28 -12.45
N MET A 333 -1.79 37.66 -13.51
CA MET A 333 -2.39 36.67 -14.41
C MET A 333 -1.33 35.84 -15.13
N GLU A 334 -0.22 36.48 -15.57
CA GLU A 334 0.91 35.81 -16.20
C GLU A 334 1.54 34.78 -15.23
N SER A 335 1.76 35.14 -13.96
CA SER A 335 2.30 34.22 -12.95
C SER A 335 1.38 33.04 -12.69
N VAL A 336 0.07 33.27 -12.61
CA VAL A 336 -0.93 32.20 -12.43
C VAL A 336 -0.96 31.27 -13.64
N LEU A 337 -0.92 31.80 -14.87
CA LEU A 337 -0.91 30.95 -16.08
C LEU A 337 0.33 30.07 -16.13
N ILE A 338 1.52 30.60 -15.85
CA ILE A 338 2.77 29.83 -15.81
C ILE A 338 2.69 28.77 -14.71
N GLY A 339 2.20 29.14 -13.52
CA GLY A 339 2.08 28.23 -12.39
C GLY A 339 1.08 27.09 -12.65
N GLN A 340 -0.07 27.40 -13.26
CA GLN A 340 -1.06 26.37 -13.60
C GLN A 340 -0.61 25.48 -14.76
N ALA A 341 0.13 26.02 -15.74
CA ALA A 341 0.76 25.20 -16.77
C ALA A 341 1.76 24.19 -16.16
N GLY A 342 2.57 24.64 -15.19
CA GLY A 342 3.48 23.78 -14.42
C GLY A 342 2.72 22.72 -13.59
N ASN A 343 1.60 23.13 -12.97
CA ASN A 343 0.75 22.20 -12.21
C ASN A 343 0.16 21.09 -13.10
N VAL A 344 -0.36 21.43 -14.26
CA VAL A 344 -0.90 20.44 -15.21
C VAL A 344 0.19 19.48 -15.68
N ALA A 345 1.33 20.01 -16.11
CA ALA A 345 2.48 19.20 -16.52
C ALA A 345 2.98 18.30 -15.39
N GLY A 346 3.12 18.86 -14.18
CA GLY A 346 3.53 18.11 -12.98
C GLY A 346 2.55 17.04 -12.56
N THR A 347 1.25 17.31 -12.63
CA THR A 347 0.21 16.34 -12.37
C THR A 347 0.27 15.16 -13.34
N VAL A 348 0.41 15.42 -14.64
CA VAL A 348 0.56 14.37 -15.66
C VAL A 348 1.80 13.51 -15.38
N LEU A 349 2.95 14.13 -15.11
CA LEU A 349 4.18 13.42 -14.77
C LEU A 349 4.05 12.63 -13.46
N GLY A 350 3.43 13.21 -12.43
CA GLY A 350 3.20 12.55 -11.14
C GLY A 350 2.28 11.33 -11.26
N LEU A 351 1.19 11.44 -12.02
CA LEU A 351 0.29 10.33 -12.30
C LEU A 351 0.95 9.25 -13.16
N ALA A 352 1.78 9.63 -14.14
CA ALA A 352 2.55 8.68 -14.94
C ALA A 352 3.54 7.88 -14.07
N PHE A 353 4.25 8.56 -13.16
CA PHE A 353 5.11 7.90 -12.18
C PHE A 353 4.31 6.97 -11.25
N GLY A 354 3.14 7.41 -10.76
CA GLY A 354 2.23 6.57 -9.98
C GLY A 354 1.70 5.37 -10.77
N GLY A 355 1.43 5.51 -12.06
CA GLY A 355 1.07 4.42 -12.95
C GLY A 355 2.19 3.41 -13.13
N LEU A 356 3.43 3.89 -13.27
CA LEU A 356 4.62 3.04 -13.35
C LEU A 356 4.82 2.24 -12.05
N THR A 357 4.64 2.88 -10.89
CA THR A 357 4.71 2.17 -9.59
C THR A 357 3.59 1.16 -9.44
N ALA A 358 2.37 1.45 -9.92
CA ALA A 358 1.26 0.51 -9.91
C ALA A 358 1.56 -0.73 -10.79
N TRP A 359 2.14 -0.52 -11.97
CA TRP A 359 2.56 -1.61 -12.85
C TRP A 359 3.69 -2.45 -12.23
N ALA A 360 4.73 -1.80 -11.70
CA ALA A 360 5.87 -2.47 -11.09
C ALA A 360 5.50 -3.28 -9.83
N LEU A 361 4.48 -2.83 -9.09
CA LEU A 361 4.00 -3.49 -7.88
C LEU A 361 2.81 -4.41 -8.13
N ASP A 362 2.35 -4.64 -9.37
CA ASP A 362 1.11 -5.41 -9.65
C ASP A 362 -0.11 -4.85 -8.87
N GLY A 363 -0.13 -3.54 -8.63
CA GLY A 363 -1.15 -2.85 -7.84
C GLY A 363 -2.25 -2.24 -8.71
N ARG A 364 -3.43 -1.98 -8.12
CA ARG A 364 -4.48 -1.22 -8.82
C ARG A 364 -4.11 0.26 -8.80
N PHE A 365 -4.10 0.87 -9.99
CA PHE A 365 -3.92 2.32 -10.09
C PHE A 365 -5.09 3.04 -9.45
N THR A 366 -4.79 3.94 -8.51
CA THR A 366 -5.79 4.77 -7.83
C THR A 366 -5.38 6.23 -7.90
N VAL A 367 -6.32 7.08 -8.32
CA VAL A 367 -6.08 8.53 -8.44
C VAL A 367 -6.40 9.19 -7.09
N PRO A 368 -5.43 9.86 -6.45
CA PRO A 368 -5.65 10.53 -5.17
C PRO A 368 -6.27 11.93 -5.39
N TRP A 369 -7.57 12.02 -5.66
CA TRP A 369 -8.27 13.27 -6.01
C TRP A 369 -8.05 14.40 -5.00
N ALA A 370 -8.05 14.10 -3.71
CA ALA A 370 -7.82 15.11 -2.66
C ALA A 370 -6.45 15.78 -2.82
N TRP A 371 -5.42 15.02 -3.16
CA TRP A 371 -4.06 15.54 -3.37
C TRP A 371 -3.91 16.30 -4.68
N LEU A 372 -4.66 15.94 -5.73
CA LEU A 372 -4.71 16.72 -6.97
C LEU A 372 -5.30 18.10 -6.73
N ILE A 373 -6.40 18.18 -5.98
CA ILE A 373 -7.01 19.46 -5.59
C ILE A 373 -6.06 20.27 -4.70
N ALA A 374 -5.41 19.62 -3.72
CA ALA A 374 -4.43 20.28 -2.87
C ALA A 374 -3.24 20.84 -3.67
N ALA A 375 -2.70 20.08 -4.64
CA ALA A 375 -1.63 20.55 -5.52
C ALA A 375 -2.06 21.74 -6.38
N LEU A 376 -3.29 21.71 -6.91
CA LEU A 376 -3.85 22.82 -7.68
C LEU A 376 -3.98 24.11 -6.83
N LEU A 377 -4.52 23.99 -5.62
CA LEU A 377 -4.66 25.13 -4.72
C LEU A 377 -3.30 25.65 -4.26
N LEU A 378 -2.38 24.76 -3.92
CA LEU A 378 -1.04 25.12 -3.49
C LEU A 378 -0.27 25.82 -4.60
N SER A 379 -0.31 25.30 -5.84
CA SER A 379 0.34 25.94 -6.98
C SER A 379 -0.25 27.31 -7.30
N LEU A 380 -1.56 27.48 -7.12
CA LEU A 380 -2.23 28.77 -7.29
C LEU A 380 -1.73 29.79 -6.25
N VAL A 381 -1.68 29.41 -4.98
CA VAL A 381 -1.17 30.27 -3.90
C VAL A 381 0.28 30.65 -4.14
N VAL A 382 1.14 29.69 -4.47
CA VAL A 382 2.56 29.90 -4.77
C VAL A 382 2.72 30.86 -5.95
N SER A 383 1.95 30.68 -7.02
CA SER A 383 2.01 31.54 -8.20
C SER A 383 1.58 32.98 -7.90
N LEU A 384 0.52 33.16 -7.10
CA LEU A 384 0.06 34.47 -6.69
C LEU A 384 1.12 35.20 -5.81
N VAL A 385 1.67 34.49 -4.83
CA VAL A 385 2.70 35.06 -3.93
C VAL A 385 3.96 35.45 -4.71
N SER A 386 4.44 34.55 -5.60
CA SER A 386 5.61 34.81 -6.44
C SER A 386 5.42 35.95 -7.42
N GLY A 387 4.19 36.12 -7.95
CA GLY A 387 3.86 37.19 -8.88
C GLY A 387 3.63 38.54 -8.22
N LEU A 388 3.38 38.58 -6.90
CA LEU A 388 2.98 39.82 -6.20
C LEU A 388 4.08 40.89 -6.22
N LEU A 389 5.32 40.51 -5.98
CA LEU A 389 6.46 41.44 -5.93
C LEU A 389 6.80 42.00 -7.33
N PRO A 390 6.92 41.19 -8.40
CA PRO A 390 7.09 41.69 -9.75
C PRO A 390 5.95 42.61 -10.21
N ALA A 391 4.70 42.20 -9.93
CA ALA A 391 3.50 42.96 -10.28
C ALA A 391 3.48 44.35 -9.61
N ARG A 392 3.85 44.44 -8.33
CA ARG A 392 3.97 45.73 -7.60
C ARG A 392 5.05 46.57 -8.20
N ARG A 393 6.23 46.03 -8.53
CA ARG A 393 7.33 46.78 -9.17
C ARG A 393 6.94 47.31 -10.54
N ALA A 394 6.29 46.51 -11.37
CA ALA A 394 5.79 46.93 -12.68
C ALA A 394 4.74 48.04 -12.56
N ALA A 395 3.87 47.98 -11.58
CA ALA A 395 2.85 48.99 -11.33
C ALA A 395 3.40 50.31 -10.78
N ALA A 396 4.55 50.29 -10.12
CA ALA A 396 5.21 51.47 -9.54
C ALA A 396 6.15 52.19 -10.51
N LEU A 397 6.37 51.68 -11.74
CA LEU A 397 7.23 52.33 -12.73
C LEU A 397 6.71 53.73 -13.11
N ASP A 398 7.61 54.75 -13.06
CA ASP A 398 7.30 56.06 -13.55
C ASP A 398 7.30 56.09 -15.09
N PRO A 399 6.24 56.58 -15.74
CA PRO A 399 6.18 56.66 -17.20
C PRO A 399 7.30 57.46 -17.81
N VAL A 400 7.76 58.55 -17.12
CA VAL A 400 8.82 59.44 -17.63
C VAL A 400 10.17 58.75 -17.61
N GLU A 401 10.52 58.09 -16.51
CA GLU A 401 11.74 57.28 -16.41
C GLU A 401 11.74 56.08 -17.34
N ALA A 402 10.60 55.40 -17.46
CA ALA A 402 10.46 54.23 -18.33
C ALA A 402 10.65 54.56 -19.82
N LEU A 403 10.28 55.72 -20.26
CA LEU A 403 10.49 56.21 -21.64
C LEU A 403 11.89 56.75 -21.89
N ARG A 404 12.62 57.18 -20.83
CA ARG A 404 13.96 57.74 -20.88
C ARG A 404 15.06 56.69 -20.75
N SER A 405 14.74 55.52 -20.27
CA SER A 405 15.71 54.42 -20.13
C SER A 405 16.13 53.90 -21.51
N PHE A 406 17.36 54.15 -21.89
CA PHE A 406 18.06 53.59 -23.02
C PHE A 406 18.57 52.18 -22.69
#